data_3ca1cdff16a28862676886fa8fb50eb4
#
_entry.id   3ca1cdff16a28862676886fa8fb50eb4
#
_cell.length_a   1.000
_cell.length_b   1.000
_cell.length_c   1.000
_cell.angle_alpha   90.00
_cell.angle_beta   90.00
_cell.angle_gamma   90.00
#
_symmetry.space_group_name_H-M   'P 1'
#
loop_
_entity.id
_entity.type
_entity.pdbx_description
1 polymer ?
#
loop_
_entity_poly.entity_id
_entity_poly.type
_entity_poly.pdbx_seq_one_letter_code
_entity_poly.pdbx_strand_id
1 'polypeptide(L)'
;MEKFFMKKSTILILLVVACIFTFNHLVGNNINELSELESPVQNIKLEYKSERGFGNDRFDIYSFSIEGEVNFNDDIRNLEEIYQKEFRNILNTESKKNLELKEKQNQIENLLEEKRFVHKFINLEGTKKLYLYDSVSKKGYCFILTI
;
A
#
# COMPACT_ATOMS: atom_id res chain seq x y z
N MET A 1 22.94 43.32 -16.95
CA MET A 1 21.62 42.65 -16.98
C MET A 1 21.72 41.13 -17.11
N GLU A 2 22.69 40.56 -17.82
CA GLU A 2 22.80 39.08 -18.02
C GLU A 2 23.02 38.24 -16.76
N LYS A 3 23.78 38.72 -15.77
CA LYS A 3 24.03 37.95 -14.52
C LYS A 3 22.80 37.71 -13.65
N PHE A 4 21.76 38.53 -13.80
CA PHE A 4 20.53 38.38 -12.99
C PHE A 4 19.57 37.35 -13.61
N PHE A 5 19.56 37.19 -14.92
CA PHE A 5 18.79 36.19 -15.65
C PHE A 5 19.37 34.79 -15.45
N MET A 6 20.70 34.65 -15.48
CA MET A 6 21.36 33.35 -15.20
C MET A 6 21.05 32.82 -13.81
N LYS A 7 21.01 33.67 -12.76
CA LYS A 7 20.65 33.23 -11.40
C LYS A 7 19.21 32.69 -11.30
N LYS A 8 18.24 33.33 -11.95
CA LYS A 8 16.84 32.88 -11.94
C LYS A 8 16.66 31.55 -12.66
N SER A 9 17.30 31.36 -13.80
CA SER A 9 17.27 30.09 -14.55
C SER A 9 17.93 28.96 -13.77
N THR A 10 19.05 29.21 -13.10
CA THR A 10 19.73 28.19 -12.28
C THR A 10 18.88 27.76 -11.07
N ILE A 11 18.19 28.69 -10.42
CA ILE A 11 17.28 28.42 -9.32
C ILE A 11 16.09 27.58 -9.79
N LEU A 12 15.52 27.90 -10.95
CA LEU A 12 14.40 27.12 -11.51
C LEU A 12 14.81 25.69 -11.85
N ILE A 13 15.99 25.49 -12.44
CA ILE A 13 16.52 24.15 -12.74
C ILE A 13 16.73 23.37 -11.45
N LEU A 14 17.30 23.95 -10.40
CA LEU A 14 17.49 23.30 -9.11
C LEU A 14 16.16 22.90 -8.46
N LEU A 15 15.12 23.74 -8.55
CA LEU A 15 13.78 23.40 -8.05
C LEU A 15 13.17 22.24 -8.81
N VAL A 16 13.27 22.21 -10.14
CA VAL A 16 12.76 21.09 -10.95
C VAL A 16 13.50 19.80 -10.62
N VAL A 17 14.82 19.84 -10.50
CA VAL A 17 15.63 18.66 -10.12
C VAL A 17 15.25 18.16 -8.71
N ALA A 18 15.07 19.08 -7.74
CA ALA A 18 14.63 18.72 -6.39
C ALA A 18 13.23 18.08 -6.40
N CYS A 19 12.28 18.62 -7.18
CA CYS A 19 10.94 18.04 -7.34
C CYS A 19 10.99 16.62 -7.96
N ILE A 20 11.81 16.43 -9.00
CA ILE A 20 11.99 15.11 -9.62
C ILE A 20 12.62 14.13 -8.61
N PHE A 21 13.60 14.56 -7.84
CA PHE A 21 14.28 13.71 -6.85
C PHE A 21 13.34 13.30 -5.71
N THR A 22 12.54 14.24 -5.19
CA THR A 22 11.53 13.94 -4.16
C THR A 22 10.43 13.06 -4.69
N PHE A 23 9.96 13.28 -5.91
CA PHE A 23 8.95 12.43 -6.56
C PHE A 23 9.47 11.01 -6.76
N ASN A 24 10.67 10.83 -7.32
CA ASN A 24 11.28 9.52 -7.52
C ASN A 24 11.54 8.79 -6.19
N HIS A 25 11.93 9.51 -5.13
CA HIS A 25 12.14 8.91 -3.82
C HIS A 25 10.82 8.44 -3.19
N LEU A 26 9.74 9.21 -3.31
CA LEU A 26 8.41 8.85 -2.80
C LEU A 26 7.81 7.66 -3.58
N VAL A 27 7.90 7.69 -4.90
CA VAL A 27 7.40 6.59 -5.76
C VAL A 27 8.25 5.35 -5.62
N GLY A 28 9.58 5.48 -5.57
CA GLY A 28 10.51 4.35 -5.44
C GLY A 28 10.33 3.57 -4.14
N ASN A 29 10.10 4.25 -3.02
CA ASN A 29 9.85 3.59 -1.74
C ASN A 29 8.54 2.78 -1.75
N ASN A 30 7.49 3.30 -2.38
CA ASN A 30 6.21 2.58 -2.47
C ASN A 30 6.30 1.34 -3.37
N ILE A 31 7.07 1.39 -4.45
CA ILE A 31 7.28 0.25 -5.36
C ILE A 31 8.04 -0.88 -4.65
N ASN A 32 9.05 -0.56 -3.83
CA ASN A 32 9.81 -1.57 -3.08
C ASN A 32 8.94 -2.35 -2.09
N GLU A 33 7.88 -1.72 -1.53
CA GLU A 33 6.99 -2.39 -0.58
C GLU A 33 6.09 -3.45 -1.23
N LEU A 34 5.89 -3.39 -2.55
CA LEU A 34 5.06 -4.32 -3.32
C LEU A 34 5.90 -5.16 -4.31
N SER A 35 7.22 -5.24 -4.09
CA SER A 35 8.17 -5.93 -4.99
C SER A 35 7.92 -7.43 -5.13
N GLU A 36 7.19 -8.04 -4.20
CA GLU A 36 6.84 -9.46 -4.24
C GLU A 36 5.70 -9.79 -5.23
N LEU A 37 5.09 -8.77 -5.82
CA LEU A 37 4.13 -8.95 -6.91
C LEU A 37 4.89 -9.06 -8.22
N GLU A 38 4.77 -10.21 -8.88
CA GLU A 38 5.42 -10.51 -10.16
C GLU A 38 4.80 -9.74 -11.34
N SER A 39 3.58 -9.22 -11.14
CA SER A 39 2.84 -8.47 -12.16
C SER A 39 3.12 -6.96 -12.06
N PRO A 40 3.07 -6.23 -13.18
CA PRO A 40 3.22 -4.77 -13.17
C PRO A 40 2.19 -4.09 -12.28
N VAL A 41 2.65 -3.49 -11.20
CA VAL A 41 1.81 -2.76 -10.24
C VAL A 41 1.80 -1.29 -10.60
N GLN A 42 0.60 -0.69 -10.61
CA GLN A 42 0.39 0.72 -10.91
C GLN A 42 -0.46 1.40 -9.84
N ASN A 43 -0.52 2.73 -9.88
CA ASN A 43 -1.36 3.55 -9.02
C ASN A 43 -1.19 3.23 -7.53
N ILE A 44 0.04 2.97 -7.10
CA ILE A 44 0.35 2.65 -5.71
C ILE A 44 0.11 3.89 -4.85
N LYS A 45 -0.76 3.74 -3.85
CA LYS A 45 -1.09 4.80 -2.90
C LYS A 45 -1.03 4.28 -1.48
N LEU A 46 -0.35 4.99 -0.60
CA LEU A 46 -0.41 4.74 0.84
C LEU A 46 -1.76 5.25 1.37
N GLU A 47 -2.63 4.34 1.78
CA GLU A 47 -3.97 4.64 2.31
C GLU A 47 -3.94 4.86 3.82
N TYR A 48 -3.09 4.14 4.53
CA TYR A 48 -2.92 4.26 5.97
C TYR A 48 -1.48 3.92 6.38
N LYS A 49 -0.98 4.66 7.36
CA LYS A 49 0.29 4.41 8.02
C LYS A 49 0.10 4.55 9.52
N SER A 50 0.40 3.49 10.27
CA SER A 50 0.35 3.54 11.72
C SER A 50 1.44 4.45 12.30
N GLU A 51 1.20 5.01 13.48
CA GLU A 51 2.25 5.57 14.30
C GLU A 51 3.20 4.43 14.70
N ARG A 52 4.49 4.65 14.54
CA ARG A 52 5.49 3.64 14.92
C ARG A 52 5.60 3.60 16.43
N GLY A 53 5.35 2.43 17.00
CA GLY A 53 5.59 2.14 18.40
C GLY A 53 7.08 1.97 18.74
N PHE A 54 7.38 1.60 19.97
CA PHE A 54 8.72 1.19 20.38
C PHE A 54 9.08 -0.09 19.64
N GLY A 55 10.13 -0.05 18.80
CA GLY A 55 10.72 -1.26 18.18
C GLY A 55 10.37 -1.41 16.73
N ASN A 56 10.08 -0.75 15.81
CA ASN A 56 9.74 -0.98 14.38
C ASN A 56 8.36 -1.58 14.10
N ASP A 57 7.50 -1.73 15.12
CA ASP A 57 6.13 -2.17 14.89
C ASP A 57 5.43 -1.24 13.89
N ARG A 58 4.86 -1.85 12.85
CA ARG A 58 4.32 -1.11 11.72
C ARG A 58 3.05 -1.80 11.23
N PHE A 59 2.00 -1.02 10.99
CA PHE A 59 0.84 -1.45 10.24
C PHE A 59 0.51 -0.42 9.17
N ASP A 60 0.75 -0.77 7.92
CA ASP A 60 0.50 0.10 6.78
C ASP A 60 -0.46 -0.57 5.79
N ILE A 61 -1.26 0.23 5.11
CA ILE A 61 -2.18 -0.22 4.06
C ILE A 61 -1.90 0.56 2.79
N TYR A 62 -1.63 -0.16 1.72
CA TYR A 62 -1.50 0.39 0.38
C TYR A 62 -2.68 -0.05 -0.48
N SER A 63 -3.12 0.81 -1.39
CA SER A 63 -3.93 0.43 -2.54
C SER A 63 -3.08 0.41 -3.80
N PHE A 64 -3.46 -0.42 -4.77
CA PHE A 64 -2.77 -0.55 -6.04
C PHE A 64 -3.71 -1.04 -7.13
N SER A 65 -3.26 -0.96 -8.38
CA SER A 65 -3.89 -1.64 -9.51
C SER A 65 -2.86 -2.52 -10.23
N ILE A 66 -3.31 -3.55 -10.94
CA ILE A 66 -2.45 -4.43 -11.72
C ILE A 66 -2.94 -4.45 -13.16
N GLU A 67 -1.99 -4.33 -14.09
CA GLU A 67 -2.22 -4.61 -15.50
C GLU A 67 -1.79 -6.04 -15.81
N GLY A 68 -2.75 -6.86 -16.29
CA GLY A 68 -2.49 -8.25 -16.66
C GLY A 68 -3.10 -9.27 -15.70
N GLU A 69 -2.61 -10.49 -15.80
CA GLU A 69 -3.06 -11.61 -14.97
C GLU A 69 -2.31 -11.63 -13.63
N VAL A 70 -3.02 -12.01 -12.58
CA VAL A 70 -2.46 -12.21 -11.25
C VAL A 70 -2.45 -13.69 -10.89
N ASN A 71 -1.35 -14.16 -10.34
CA ASN A 71 -1.24 -15.51 -9.81
C ASN A 71 -1.46 -15.48 -8.29
N PHE A 72 -2.71 -15.28 -7.90
CA PHE A 72 -3.13 -15.24 -6.50
C PHE A 72 -3.97 -16.46 -6.16
N ASN A 73 -3.99 -16.81 -4.87
CA ASN A 73 -4.83 -17.86 -4.35
C ASN A 73 -6.29 -17.40 -4.28
N ASP A 74 -7.23 -18.23 -4.74
CA ASP A 74 -8.68 -18.01 -4.71
C ASP A 74 -9.41 -18.72 -3.55
N ASP A 75 -8.69 -19.41 -2.66
CA ASP A 75 -9.28 -20.05 -1.48
C ASP A 75 -9.75 -19.03 -0.45
N ILE A 76 -11.01 -18.67 -0.53
CA ILE A 76 -11.67 -17.69 0.34
C ILE A 76 -11.61 -18.07 1.82
N ARG A 77 -11.69 -19.37 2.15
CA ARG A 77 -11.63 -19.81 3.57
C ARG A 77 -10.25 -19.56 4.17
N ASN A 78 -9.22 -19.82 3.40
CA ASN A 78 -7.85 -19.52 3.79
C ASN A 78 -7.66 -17.99 3.95
N LEU A 79 -8.22 -17.19 3.04
CA LEU A 79 -8.19 -15.74 3.13
C LEU A 79 -8.88 -15.23 4.41
N GLU A 80 -10.09 -15.71 4.70
CA GLU A 80 -10.84 -15.30 5.89
C GLU A 80 -10.08 -15.64 7.17
N GLU A 81 -9.47 -16.83 7.25
CA GLU A 81 -8.65 -17.24 8.39
C GLU A 81 -7.44 -16.31 8.59
N ILE A 82 -6.67 -16.05 7.53
CA ILE A 82 -5.50 -15.17 7.58
C ILE A 82 -5.91 -13.76 7.99
N TYR A 83 -6.94 -13.21 7.35
CA TYR A 83 -7.40 -11.85 7.64
C TYR A 83 -7.84 -11.70 9.09
N GLN A 84 -8.67 -12.62 9.59
CA GLN A 84 -9.18 -12.59 10.97
C GLN A 84 -8.08 -12.73 12.01
N LYS A 85 -7.16 -13.65 11.78
CA LYS A 85 -6.10 -13.97 12.74
C LYS A 85 -5.03 -12.87 12.81
N GLU A 86 -4.61 -12.35 11.66
CA GLU A 86 -3.40 -11.53 11.59
C GLU A 86 -3.70 -10.02 11.49
N PHE A 87 -4.80 -9.61 10.85
CA PHE A 87 -4.99 -8.22 10.47
C PHE A 87 -6.23 -7.54 11.07
N ARG A 88 -7.35 -8.26 11.25
CA ARG A 88 -8.63 -7.68 11.63
C ARG A 88 -8.59 -6.94 12.96
N ASN A 89 -7.95 -7.51 13.98
CA ASN A 89 -7.90 -6.89 15.31
C ASN A 89 -7.12 -5.57 15.30
N ILE A 90 -6.02 -5.52 14.54
CA ILE A 90 -5.20 -4.32 14.41
C ILE A 90 -5.98 -3.26 13.64
N LEU A 91 -6.58 -3.64 12.51
CA LEU A 91 -7.41 -2.76 11.70
C LEU A 91 -8.58 -2.18 12.50
N ASN A 92 -9.28 -3.00 13.30
CA ASN A 92 -10.34 -2.57 14.19
C ASN A 92 -9.86 -1.56 15.26
N THR A 93 -8.65 -1.71 15.75
CA THR A 93 -8.07 -0.82 16.76
C THR A 93 -7.69 0.52 16.14
N GLU A 94 -7.04 0.50 15.00
CA GLU A 94 -6.59 1.70 14.31
C GLU A 94 -7.77 2.50 13.69
N SER A 95 -8.78 1.82 13.17
CA SER A 95 -9.96 2.44 12.57
C SER A 95 -10.83 3.19 13.58
N LYS A 96 -10.76 2.85 14.88
CA LYS A 96 -11.45 3.62 15.93
C LYS A 96 -10.90 5.04 16.09
N LYS A 97 -9.66 5.26 15.66
CA LYS A 97 -8.97 6.55 15.79
C LYS A 97 -8.98 7.35 14.47
N ASN A 98 -9.34 6.71 13.36
CA ASN A 98 -9.26 7.29 12.03
C ASN A 98 -10.52 6.95 11.21
N LEU A 99 -11.32 7.99 10.91
CA LEU A 99 -12.58 7.83 10.18
C LEU A 99 -12.40 7.34 8.74
N GLU A 100 -11.38 7.85 8.04
CA GLU A 100 -11.08 7.43 6.66
C GLU A 100 -10.69 5.95 6.62
N LEU A 101 -9.88 5.51 7.60
CA LEU A 101 -9.52 4.11 7.75
C LEU A 101 -10.73 3.24 8.05
N LYS A 102 -11.69 3.72 8.84
CA LYS A 102 -12.92 3.00 9.12
C LYS A 102 -13.79 2.82 7.87
N GLU A 103 -13.90 3.85 7.05
CA GLU A 103 -14.62 3.75 5.77
C GLU A 103 -13.93 2.75 4.83
N LYS A 104 -12.61 2.79 4.77
CA LYS A 104 -11.82 1.84 3.99
C LYS A 104 -11.98 0.40 4.51
N GLN A 105 -11.96 0.19 5.82
CA GLN A 105 -12.23 -1.11 6.44
C GLN A 105 -13.59 -1.66 6.00
N ASN A 106 -14.65 -0.84 6.11
CA ASN A 106 -15.99 -1.27 5.69
C ASN A 106 -16.03 -1.67 4.21
N GLN A 107 -15.35 -0.94 3.33
CA GLN A 107 -15.24 -1.29 1.91
C GLN A 107 -14.57 -2.65 1.71
N ILE A 108 -13.47 -2.89 2.40
CA ILE A 108 -12.72 -4.16 2.31
C ILE A 108 -13.55 -5.32 2.88
N GLU A 109 -14.19 -5.14 4.03
CA GLU A 109 -15.00 -6.18 4.66
C GLU A 109 -16.22 -6.53 3.80
N ASN A 110 -16.90 -5.57 3.18
CA ASN A 110 -17.96 -5.84 2.21
C ASN A 110 -17.49 -6.67 1.02
N LEU A 111 -16.32 -6.35 0.45
CA LEU A 111 -15.75 -7.12 -0.67
C LEU A 111 -15.30 -8.53 -0.26
N LEU A 112 -14.87 -8.71 1.00
CA LEU A 112 -14.60 -10.04 1.57
C LEU A 112 -15.89 -10.86 1.69
N GLU A 113 -16.98 -10.27 2.20
CA GLU A 113 -18.29 -10.93 2.30
C GLU A 113 -18.86 -11.30 0.93
N GLU A 114 -18.65 -10.46 -0.09
CA GLU A 114 -19.00 -10.73 -1.49
C GLU A 114 -18.09 -11.78 -2.15
N LYS A 115 -17.05 -12.26 -1.47
CA LYS A 115 -16.05 -13.22 -1.96
C LYS A 115 -15.37 -12.80 -3.26
N ARG A 116 -15.09 -11.51 -3.39
CA ARG A 116 -14.55 -10.91 -4.62
C ARG A 116 -13.04 -10.89 -4.69
N PHE A 117 -12.36 -11.14 -3.56
CA PHE A 117 -10.90 -11.09 -3.52
C PHE A 117 -10.25 -12.45 -3.83
N VAL A 118 -9.21 -12.40 -4.64
CA VAL A 118 -8.12 -13.36 -4.64
C VAL A 118 -6.98 -12.79 -3.78
N HIS A 119 -6.10 -13.63 -3.22
CA HIS A 119 -5.12 -13.17 -2.25
C HIS A 119 -3.74 -13.82 -2.41
N LYS A 120 -2.73 -13.12 -1.92
CA LYS A 120 -1.38 -13.66 -1.70
C LYS A 120 -0.92 -13.27 -0.30
N PHE A 121 -0.55 -14.25 0.51
CA PHE A 121 -0.03 -14.02 1.85
C PHE A 121 1.44 -14.38 1.92
N ILE A 122 2.24 -13.48 2.48
CA ILE A 122 3.67 -13.63 2.66
C ILE A 122 3.97 -13.43 4.14
N ASN A 123 4.66 -14.40 4.73
CA ASN A 123 5.12 -14.35 6.10
C ASN A 123 6.64 -14.52 6.11
N LEU A 124 7.33 -13.40 6.25
CA LEU A 124 8.79 -13.32 6.38
C LEU A 124 9.13 -13.02 7.85
N GLU A 125 10.35 -13.28 8.27
CA GLU A 125 10.79 -13.01 9.64
C GLU A 125 10.45 -11.57 10.05
N GLY A 126 9.52 -11.42 11.02
CA GLY A 126 9.06 -10.14 11.53
C GLY A 126 8.14 -9.31 10.64
N THR A 127 7.83 -9.77 9.41
CA THR A 127 6.93 -9.02 8.51
C THR A 127 5.92 -9.94 7.84
N LYS A 128 4.65 -9.56 7.93
CA LYS A 128 3.53 -10.24 7.26
C LYS A 128 2.92 -9.29 6.23
N LYS A 129 2.72 -9.78 5.00
CA LYS A 129 2.05 -9.03 3.94
C LYS A 129 0.86 -9.81 3.42
N LEU A 130 -0.31 -9.18 3.39
CA LEU A 130 -1.51 -9.72 2.78
C LEU A 130 -1.93 -8.85 1.61
N TYR A 131 -1.85 -9.41 0.42
CA TYR A 131 -2.34 -8.81 -0.81
C TYR A 131 -3.75 -9.31 -1.07
N LEU A 132 -4.69 -8.40 -1.24
CA LEU A 132 -6.06 -8.64 -1.69
C LEU A 132 -6.24 -8.02 -3.05
N TYR A 133 -6.82 -8.72 -4.01
CA TYR A 133 -7.06 -8.20 -5.34
C TYR A 133 -8.45 -8.56 -5.84
N ASP A 134 -9.22 -7.54 -6.22
CA ASP A 134 -10.52 -7.68 -6.86
C ASP A 134 -10.34 -7.59 -8.38
N SER A 135 -10.46 -8.71 -9.06
CA SER A 135 -10.30 -8.80 -10.51
C SER A 135 -11.37 -8.04 -11.31
N VAL A 136 -12.52 -7.77 -10.69
CA VAL A 136 -13.62 -7.02 -11.33
C VAL A 136 -13.31 -5.54 -11.39
N SER A 137 -12.93 -4.95 -10.26
CA SER A 137 -12.55 -3.52 -10.20
C SER A 137 -11.10 -3.27 -10.59
N LYS A 138 -10.27 -4.31 -10.75
CA LYS A 138 -8.82 -4.26 -10.99
C LYS A 138 -8.06 -3.47 -9.91
N LYS A 139 -8.59 -3.49 -8.69
CA LYS A 139 -8.00 -2.82 -7.53
C LYS A 139 -7.55 -3.83 -6.50
N GLY A 140 -6.44 -3.52 -5.84
CA GLY A 140 -5.90 -4.32 -4.76
C GLY A 140 -5.57 -3.50 -3.53
N TYR A 141 -5.43 -4.21 -2.41
CA TYR A 141 -4.94 -3.68 -1.14
C TYR A 141 -3.79 -4.56 -0.66
N CYS A 142 -2.76 -3.92 -0.07
CA CYS A 142 -1.69 -4.61 0.61
C CYS A 142 -1.65 -4.16 2.06
N PHE A 143 -1.83 -5.09 2.98
CA PHE A 143 -1.62 -4.89 4.40
C PHE A 143 -0.20 -5.32 4.73
N ILE A 144 0.55 -4.47 5.41
CA ILE A 144 1.90 -4.76 5.88
C ILE A 144 1.90 -4.65 7.40
N LEU A 145 2.23 -5.73 8.05
CA LEU A 145 2.41 -5.81 9.50
C LEU A 145 3.85 -6.22 9.79
N THR A 146 4.59 -5.40 10.52
CA THR A 146 5.92 -5.72 11.07
C THR A 146 5.83 -5.74 12.59
N ILE A 147 6.38 -6.75 13.24
CA ILE A 147 6.36 -6.99 14.70
C ILE A 147 7.80 -7.18 15.18
#